data_a4dfbeaff16f2ed5e18630ff62ff9b11
#
_entry.id   a4dfbeaff16f2ed5e18630ff62ff9b11
#
_cell.length_a   1.000
_cell.length_b   1.000
_cell.length_c   1.000
_cell.angle_alpha   90.00
_cell.angle_beta   90.00
_cell.angle_gamma   90.00
#
_symmetry.space_group_name_H-M   'P 1'
#
loop_
_entity.id
_entity.type
_entity.pdbx_description
1 polymer ?
#
loop_
_entity_poly.entity_id
_entity_poly.type
_entity_poly.pdbx_seq_one_letter_code
_entity_poly.pdbx_strand_id
1 'polypeptide(L)'
;MLERRTANRMSAVLAAVILAAATAVVLSPIDHSLVETHRLTGAVMEWSWARWFSPFINIYAAIFLIGGAALSAWRYRGSAALRHRFIGNCWIALGALLPGIGGTATRMGHTEVLYVTELIGIVLIWLGYTYNVRPKELREAGQALGAPA
;
A
#
# COMPACT_ATOMS: atom_id res chain seq x y z
N MET A 1 10.06 -3.27 18.22
CA MET A 1 10.19 -1.95 17.54
C MET A 1 11.60 -1.87 16.99
N LEU A 2 11.77 -1.54 15.72
CA LEU A 2 13.09 -1.30 15.13
C LEU A 2 13.75 -0.11 15.82
N GLU A 3 15.03 -0.21 16.11
CA GLU A 3 15.79 0.95 16.60
C GLU A 3 15.74 2.09 15.58
N ARG A 4 15.62 3.32 16.04
CA ARG A 4 15.49 4.52 15.21
C ARG A 4 16.60 4.62 14.14
N ARG A 5 17.82 4.17 14.47
CA ARG A 5 18.95 4.12 13.51
C ARG A 5 18.71 3.12 12.39
N THR A 6 18.17 1.95 12.70
CA THR A 6 17.84 0.91 11.71
C THR A 6 16.69 1.36 10.81
N ALA A 7 15.64 1.97 11.38
CA ALA A 7 14.54 2.54 10.61
C ALA A 7 15.02 3.62 9.63
N ASN A 8 15.86 4.55 10.08
CA ASN A 8 16.41 5.60 9.21
C ASN A 8 17.29 5.04 8.09
N ARG A 9 18.12 4.02 8.38
CA ARG A 9 18.94 3.35 7.35
C ARG A 9 18.07 2.66 6.32
N MET A 10 17.05 1.91 6.74
CA MET A 10 16.11 1.26 5.83
C MET A 10 15.36 2.27 4.96
N SER A 11 14.90 3.38 5.55
CA SER A 11 14.25 4.45 4.80
C SER A 11 15.18 5.11 3.79
N ALA A 12 16.44 5.34 4.13
CA ALA A 12 17.43 5.91 3.22
C ALA A 12 17.74 4.96 2.05
N VAL A 13 17.91 3.66 2.33
CA VAL A 13 18.11 2.64 1.29
C VAL A 13 16.89 2.57 0.37
N LEU A 14 15.68 2.54 0.95
CA LEU A 14 14.45 2.51 0.16
C LEU A 14 14.31 3.76 -0.73
N ALA A 15 14.60 4.94 -0.19
CA ALA A 15 14.59 6.19 -0.96
C ALA A 15 15.59 6.14 -2.12
N ALA A 16 16.81 5.64 -1.89
CA ALA A 16 17.82 5.48 -2.93
C ALA A 16 17.36 4.50 -4.04
N VAL A 17 16.75 3.37 -3.66
CA VAL A 17 16.19 2.40 -4.63
C VAL A 17 15.05 3.02 -5.44
N ILE A 18 14.15 3.76 -4.80
CA ILE A 18 13.03 4.43 -5.49
C ILE A 18 13.56 5.48 -6.46
N LEU A 19 14.54 6.29 -6.05
CA LEU A 19 15.15 7.29 -6.92
C LEU A 19 15.87 6.63 -8.12
N ALA A 20 16.61 5.57 -7.90
CA ALA A 20 17.25 4.80 -8.97
C ALA A 20 16.23 4.21 -9.94
N ALA A 21 15.14 3.62 -9.42
CA ALA A 21 14.06 3.09 -10.23
C ALA A 21 13.35 4.18 -11.05
N ALA A 22 13.03 5.31 -10.43
CA ALA A 22 12.40 6.44 -11.12
C ALA A 22 13.31 6.99 -12.23
N THR A 23 14.60 7.16 -11.95
CA THR A 23 15.59 7.59 -12.94
C THR A 23 15.69 6.61 -14.11
N ALA A 24 15.74 5.31 -13.83
CA ALA A 24 15.79 4.28 -14.85
C ALA A 24 14.56 4.29 -15.76
N VAL A 25 13.38 4.48 -15.19
CA VAL A 25 12.11 4.57 -15.94
C VAL A 25 12.07 5.83 -16.80
N VAL A 26 12.44 6.99 -16.23
CA VAL A 26 12.38 8.29 -16.94
C VAL A 26 13.41 8.35 -18.08
N LEU A 27 14.59 7.76 -17.89
CA LEU A 27 15.66 7.76 -18.89
C LEU A 27 15.56 6.62 -19.89
N SER A 28 14.69 5.63 -19.67
CA SER A 28 14.51 4.53 -20.61
C SER A 28 13.90 5.05 -21.91
N PRO A 29 14.53 4.78 -23.08
CA PRO A 29 13.90 5.05 -24.36
C PRO A 29 12.59 4.26 -24.49
N ILE A 30 11.69 4.79 -25.32
CA ILE A 30 10.38 4.18 -25.56
C ILE A 30 10.37 3.58 -26.97
N ASP A 31 10.07 2.31 -27.07
CA ASP A 31 9.78 1.66 -28.36
C ASP A 31 8.34 1.98 -28.78
N HIS A 32 8.22 2.93 -29.68
CA HIS A 32 6.94 3.39 -30.19
C HIS A 32 6.17 2.32 -30.98
N SER A 33 6.83 1.27 -31.45
CA SER A 33 6.17 0.16 -32.16
C SER A 33 5.32 -0.71 -31.25
N LEU A 34 5.61 -0.70 -29.93
CA LEU A 34 4.90 -1.46 -28.91
C LEU A 34 3.83 -0.64 -28.17
N VAL A 35 3.61 0.60 -28.58
CA VAL A 35 2.58 1.47 -27.97
C VAL A 35 1.20 1.08 -28.49
N GLU A 36 0.40 0.46 -27.64
CA GLU A 36 -1.00 0.18 -27.93
C GLU A 36 -1.88 1.40 -27.57
N THR A 37 -2.83 1.77 -28.42
CA THR A 37 -3.66 2.98 -28.28
C THR A 37 -4.47 3.02 -26.97
N HIS A 38 -4.80 1.85 -26.43
CA HIS A 38 -5.67 1.74 -25.23
C HIS A 38 -4.97 1.13 -24.03
N ARG A 39 -3.68 0.79 -24.12
CA ARG A 39 -2.97 0.09 -23.06
C ARG A 39 -1.49 0.45 -23.04
N LEU A 40 -1.11 1.30 -22.07
CA LEU A 40 0.29 1.52 -21.79
C LEU A 40 0.80 0.42 -20.85
N THR A 41 1.68 -0.42 -21.38
CA THR A 41 2.36 -1.46 -20.59
C THR A 41 3.84 -1.13 -20.45
N GLY A 42 4.47 -1.62 -19.38
CA GLY A 42 5.92 -1.47 -19.23
C GLY A 42 6.75 -2.13 -20.34
N ALA A 43 6.12 -2.88 -21.25
CA ALA A 43 6.79 -3.48 -22.39
C ALA A 43 7.34 -2.46 -23.38
N VAL A 44 6.79 -1.23 -23.40
CA VAL A 44 7.26 -0.12 -24.27
C VAL A 44 8.64 0.42 -23.86
N MET A 45 9.13 0.09 -22.67
CA MET A 45 10.47 0.51 -22.24
C MET A 45 11.54 -0.41 -22.84
N GLU A 46 12.49 0.18 -23.55
CA GLU A 46 13.63 -0.57 -24.12
C GLU A 46 14.51 -1.17 -23.03
N TRP A 47 14.66 -0.47 -21.89
CA TRP A 47 15.40 -0.98 -20.76
C TRP A 47 14.56 -1.97 -19.96
N SER A 48 14.48 -3.20 -20.44
CA SER A 48 13.70 -4.28 -19.80
C SER A 48 14.11 -4.53 -18.34
N TRP A 49 15.37 -4.28 -17.97
CA TRP A 49 15.87 -4.39 -16.61
C TRP A 49 15.24 -3.38 -15.65
N ALA A 50 14.81 -2.19 -16.12
CA ALA A 50 14.14 -1.20 -15.28
C ALA A 50 12.85 -1.73 -14.68
N ARG A 51 12.19 -2.69 -15.34
CA ARG A 51 10.97 -3.34 -14.86
C ARG A 51 11.21 -4.24 -13.64
N TRP A 52 12.45 -4.69 -13.42
CA TRP A 52 12.78 -5.54 -12.26
C TRP A 52 12.68 -4.82 -10.92
N PHE A 53 12.77 -3.50 -10.90
CA PHE A 53 12.53 -2.73 -9.66
C PHE A 53 11.10 -2.89 -9.14
N SER A 54 10.11 -2.98 -10.04
CA SER A 54 8.70 -3.06 -9.67
C SER A 54 8.35 -4.26 -8.76
N PRO A 55 8.71 -5.51 -9.07
CA PRO A 55 8.40 -6.64 -8.19
C PRO A 55 9.08 -6.51 -6.82
N PHE A 56 10.31 -6.01 -6.74
CA PHE A 56 11.00 -5.83 -5.44
C PHE A 56 10.31 -4.78 -4.59
N ILE A 57 9.96 -3.62 -5.16
CA ILE A 57 9.25 -2.55 -4.46
C ILE A 57 7.87 -3.03 -4.02
N ASN A 58 7.14 -3.73 -4.88
CA ASN A 58 5.81 -4.24 -4.58
C ASN A 58 5.83 -5.31 -3.49
N ILE A 59 6.80 -6.25 -3.51
CA ILE A 59 6.95 -7.26 -2.46
C ILE A 59 7.29 -6.59 -1.13
N TYR A 60 8.20 -5.63 -1.14
CA TYR A 60 8.53 -4.87 0.07
C TYR A 60 7.29 -4.17 0.63
N ALA A 61 6.56 -3.43 -0.21
CA ALA A 61 5.34 -2.74 0.20
C ALA A 61 4.28 -3.71 0.73
N ALA A 62 4.08 -4.84 0.07
CA ALA A 62 3.14 -5.87 0.48
C ALA A 62 3.50 -6.45 1.87
N ILE A 63 4.76 -6.81 2.10
CA ILE A 63 5.20 -7.35 3.39
C ILE A 63 4.97 -6.35 4.52
N PHE A 64 5.34 -5.09 4.34
CA PHE A 64 5.23 -4.09 5.40
C PHE A 64 3.81 -3.58 5.59
N LEU A 65 3.04 -3.35 4.52
CA LEU A 65 1.67 -2.84 4.62
C LEU A 65 0.71 -3.95 5.05
N ILE A 66 0.67 -5.06 4.31
CA ILE A 66 -0.26 -6.16 4.59
C ILE A 66 0.17 -6.90 5.85
N GLY A 67 1.46 -7.26 5.94
CA GLY A 67 2.02 -7.95 7.10
C GLY A 67 1.93 -7.11 8.36
N GLY A 68 2.23 -5.81 8.27
CA GLY A 68 2.10 -4.87 9.38
C GLY A 68 0.67 -4.71 9.87
N ALA A 69 -0.30 -4.56 8.96
CA ALA A 69 -1.72 -4.47 9.29
C ALA A 69 -2.25 -5.80 9.87
N ALA A 70 -1.89 -6.93 9.28
CA ALA A 70 -2.28 -8.26 9.76
C ALA A 70 -1.71 -8.55 11.16
N LEU A 71 -0.43 -8.24 11.39
CA LEU A 71 0.22 -8.39 12.68
C LEU A 71 -0.43 -7.49 13.75
N SER A 72 -0.76 -6.25 13.38
CA SER A 72 -1.46 -5.31 14.26
C SER A 72 -2.87 -5.81 14.59
N ALA A 73 -3.61 -6.29 13.60
CA ALA A 73 -4.93 -6.91 13.81
C ALA A 73 -4.83 -8.10 14.76
N TRP A 74 -3.89 -9.03 14.51
CA TRP A 74 -3.65 -10.17 15.39
C TRP A 74 -3.40 -9.75 16.84
N ARG A 75 -2.57 -8.73 17.05
CA ARG A 75 -2.20 -8.21 18.37
C ARG A 75 -3.40 -7.66 19.14
N TYR A 76 -4.36 -7.04 18.43
CA TYR A 76 -5.52 -6.40 19.05
C TYR A 76 -6.76 -7.27 19.13
N ARG A 77 -6.77 -8.49 18.56
CA ARG A 77 -7.95 -9.36 18.46
C ARG A 77 -8.59 -9.73 19.81
N GLY A 78 -7.79 -9.81 20.89
CA GLY A 78 -8.26 -10.21 22.21
C GLY A 78 -8.68 -9.06 23.13
N SER A 79 -8.56 -7.81 22.70
CA SER A 79 -8.84 -6.63 23.52
C SER A 79 -10.14 -5.95 23.11
N ALA A 80 -11.14 -5.96 23.99
CA ALA A 80 -12.40 -5.25 23.77
C ALA A 80 -12.17 -3.73 23.59
N ALA A 81 -11.25 -3.14 24.35
CA ALA A 81 -10.91 -1.73 24.29
C ALA A 81 -10.24 -1.32 22.96
N LEU A 82 -9.59 -2.26 22.29
CA LEU A 82 -8.87 -2.02 21.03
C LEU A 82 -9.55 -2.66 19.80
N ARG A 83 -10.82 -3.08 19.94
CA ARG A 83 -11.60 -3.72 18.89
C ARG A 83 -11.66 -2.86 17.62
N HIS A 84 -11.75 -1.54 17.74
CA HIS A 84 -11.73 -0.61 16.62
C HIS A 84 -10.42 -0.70 15.82
N ARG A 85 -9.27 -0.85 16.51
CA ARG A 85 -7.97 -1.03 15.85
C ARG A 85 -7.85 -2.39 15.16
N PHE A 86 -8.43 -3.44 15.77
CA PHE A 86 -8.52 -4.74 15.10
C PHE A 86 -9.28 -4.64 13.79
N ILE A 87 -10.50 -4.10 13.83
CA ILE A 87 -11.36 -3.94 12.64
C ILE A 87 -10.68 -3.03 11.60
N GLY A 88 -10.15 -1.88 12.03
CA GLY A 88 -9.47 -0.96 11.12
C GLY A 88 -8.27 -1.58 10.41
N ASN A 89 -7.45 -2.36 11.12
CA ASN A 89 -6.31 -3.04 10.50
C ASN A 89 -6.72 -4.20 9.59
N CYS A 90 -7.84 -4.89 9.87
CA CYS A 90 -8.41 -5.88 8.95
C CYS A 90 -8.82 -5.21 7.61
N TRP A 91 -9.49 -4.05 7.66
CA TRP A 91 -9.84 -3.30 6.46
C TRP A 91 -8.61 -2.85 5.66
N ILE A 92 -7.58 -2.33 6.35
CA ILE A 92 -6.32 -1.94 5.70
C ILE A 92 -5.64 -3.13 5.04
N ALA A 93 -5.53 -4.27 5.73
CA ALA A 93 -4.91 -5.47 5.17
C ALA A 93 -5.67 -5.99 3.94
N LEU A 94 -7.00 -6.05 4.02
CA LEU A 94 -7.85 -6.47 2.90
C LEU A 94 -7.72 -5.51 1.71
N GLY A 95 -7.81 -4.21 1.97
CA GLY A 95 -7.67 -3.19 0.93
C GLY A 95 -6.32 -3.22 0.23
N ALA A 96 -5.25 -3.47 0.97
CA ALA A 96 -3.90 -3.57 0.42
C ALA A 96 -3.66 -4.85 -0.40
N LEU A 97 -4.44 -5.92 -0.19
CA LEU A 97 -4.37 -7.16 -0.98
C LEU A 97 -5.03 -7.02 -2.37
N LEU A 98 -6.08 -6.21 -2.48
CA LEU A 98 -6.91 -6.13 -3.69
C LEU A 98 -6.13 -5.73 -4.96
N PRO A 99 -5.20 -4.74 -4.95
CA PRO A 99 -4.39 -4.42 -6.11
C PRO A 99 -3.53 -5.59 -6.59
N GLY A 100 -3.06 -6.44 -5.68
CA GLY A 100 -2.31 -7.65 -6.03
C GLY A 100 -3.16 -8.67 -6.80
N ILE A 101 -4.43 -8.84 -6.41
CA ILE A 101 -5.41 -9.68 -7.10
C ILE A 101 -5.69 -9.08 -8.49
N GLY A 102 -5.95 -7.77 -8.58
CA GLY A 102 -6.16 -7.06 -9.83
C GLY A 102 -4.98 -7.17 -10.79
N GLY A 103 -3.75 -7.02 -10.28
CA GLY A 103 -2.53 -7.20 -11.08
C GLY A 103 -2.37 -8.61 -11.63
N THR A 104 -2.84 -9.63 -10.89
CA THR A 104 -2.86 -11.01 -11.38
C THR A 104 -3.91 -11.19 -12.49
N ALA A 105 -5.12 -10.64 -12.31
CA ALA A 105 -6.18 -10.68 -13.30
C ALA A 105 -5.76 -9.96 -14.61
N THR A 106 -5.02 -8.87 -14.52
CA THR A 106 -4.47 -8.15 -15.68
C THR A 106 -3.53 -9.05 -16.51
N ARG A 107 -2.71 -9.87 -15.85
CA ARG A 107 -1.84 -10.84 -16.56
C ARG A 107 -2.62 -11.91 -17.27
N MET A 108 -3.86 -12.18 -16.85
CA MET A 108 -4.81 -13.10 -17.49
C MET A 108 -5.66 -12.41 -18.57
N GLY A 109 -5.41 -11.13 -18.88
CA GLY A 109 -6.11 -10.38 -19.92
C GLY A 109 -7.26 -9.49 -19.43
N HIS A 110 -7.56 -9.50 -18.13
CA HIS A 110 -8.67 -8.73 -17.52
C HIS A 110 -8.17 -7.44 -16.86
N THR A 111 -7.88 -6.42 -17.67
CA THR A 111 -7.30 -5.15 -17.19
C THR A 111 -8.31 -4.36 -16.34
N GLU A 112 -9.61 -4.48 -16.64
CA GLU A 112 -10.70 -3.79 -15.94
C GLU A 112 -10.73 -4.15 -14.44
N VAL A 113 -10.39 -5.41 -14.13
CA VAL A 113 -10.36 -5.91 -12.74
C VAL A 113 -9.34 -5.14 -11.90
N LEU A 114 -8.22 -4.71 -12.50
CA LEU A 114 -7.21 -3.93 -11.79
C LEU A 114 -7.79 -2.61 -11.27
N TYR A 115 -8.42 -1.84 -12.14
CA TYR A 115 -9.00 -0.54 -11.76
C TYR A 115 -10.08 -0.66 -10.69
N VAL A 116 -10.94 -1.67 -10.81
CA VAL A 116 -12.00 -1.92 -9.82
C VAL A 116 -11.40 -2.32 -8.47
N THR A 117 -10.42 -3.23 -8.46
CA THR A 117 -9.79 -3.69 -7.22
C THR A 117 -8.94 -2.61 -6.57
N GLU A 118 -8.28 -1.75 -7.34
CA GLU A 118 -7.55 -0.58 -6.82
C GLU A 118 -8.51 0.41 -6.15
N LEU A 119 -9.63 0.76 -6.81
CA LEU A 119 -10.63 1.67 -6.25
C LEU A 119 -11.20 1.12 -4.94
N ILE A 120 -11.65 -0.14 -4.94
CA ILE A 120 -12.17 -0.78 -3.74
C ILE A 120 -11.08 -0.86 -2.66
N GLY A 121 -9.85 -1.18 -3.03
CA GLY A 121 -8.71 -1.24 -2.13
C GLY A 121 -8.46 0.08 -1.41
N ILE A 122 -8.47 1.20 -2.13
CA ILE A 122 -8.31 2.54 -1.56
C ILE A 122 -9.46 2.87 -0.59
N VAL A 123 -10.69 2.56 -0.96
CA VAL A 123 -11.88 2.78 -0.10
C VAL A 123 -11.76 1.98 1.20
N LEU A 124 -11.33 0.71 1.13
CA LEU A 124 -11.16 -0.14 2.31
C LEU A 124 -10.03 0.37 3.22
N ILE A 125 -8.90 0.80 2.64
CA ILE A 125 -7.80 1.40 3.41
C ILE A 125 -8.27 2.68 4.11
N TRP A 126 -9.02 3.54 3.41
CA TRP A 126 -9.58 4.76 3.99
C TRP A 126 -10.57 4.46 5.13
N LEU A 127 -11.47 3.49 4.95
CA LEU A 127 -12.36 3.03 6.01
C LEU A 127 -11.55 2.50 7.21
N GLY A 128 -10.54 1.68 6.98
CA GLY A 128 -9.67 1.16 8.01
C GLY A 128 -8.95 2.26 8.78
N TYR A 129 -8.47 3.28 8.07
CA TYR A 129 -7.86 4.47 8.68
C TYR A 129 -8.86 5.20 9.58
N THR A 130 -10.07 5.49 9.08
CA THR A 130 -11.10 6.20 9.86
C THR A 130 -11.50 5.44 11.11
N TYR A 131 -11.57 4.10 11.06
CA TYR A 131 -11.81 3.27 12.23
C TYR A 131 -10.70 3.39 13.28
N ASN A 132 -9.45 3.58 12.86
CA ASN A 132 -8.32 3.72 13.77
C ASN A 132 -8.25 5.11 14.44
N VAL A 133 -8.71 6.17 13.78
CA VAL A 133 -8.56 7.57 14.21
C VAL A 133 -9.75 8.08 15.02
N ARG A 134 -10.99 7.75 14.61
CA ARG A 134 -12.22 8.24 15.26
C ARG A 134 -12.26 8.18 16.78
N PRO A 135 -11.88 7.09 17.47
CA PRO A 135 -11.95 7.03 18.91
C PRO A 135 -11.02 8.02 19.61
N LYS A 136 -9.93 8.40 18.97
CA LYS A 136 -8.99 9.39 19.52
C LYS A 136 -9.59 10.79 19.45
N GLU A 137 -10.15 11.16 18.31
CA GLU A 137 -10.80 12.46 18.09
C GLU A 137 -11.99 12.68 19.03
N LEU A 138 -12.83 11.65 19.23
CA LEU A 138 -13.96 11.71 20.14
C LEU A 138 -13.54 11.87 21.60
N ARG A 139 -12.43 11.25 22.01
CA ARG A 139 -11.88 11.40 23.37
C ARG A 139 -11.30 12.80 23.57
N GLU A 140 -10.55 13.31 22.61
CA GLU A 140 -9.98 14.66 22.65
C GLU A 140 -11.08 15.72 22.67
N ALA A 141 -12.13 15.56 21.83
CA ALA A 141 -13.30 16.44 21.83
C ALA A 141 -14.08 16.37 23.16
N GLY A 142 -14.26 15.18 23.74
CA GLY A 142 -14.88 15.00 25.06
C GLY A 142 -14.09 15.68 26.19
N GLN A 143 -12.78 15.55 26.18
CA GLN A 143 -11.91 16.21 27.15
C GLN A 143 -11.91 17.73 27.00
N ALA A 144 -11.94 18.24 25.77
CA ALA A 144 -12.04 19.68 25.51
C ALA A 144 -13.39 20.28 25.96
N LEU A 145 -14.45 19.48 25.99
CA LEU A 145 -15.78 19.87 26.45
C LEU A 145 -15.99 19.64 27.95
N GLY A 146 -14.96 19.21 28.69
CA GLY A 146 -15.04 18.97 30.15
C GLY A 146 -15.91 17.79 30.57
N ALA A 147 -16.16 16.83 29.64
CA ALA A 147 -16.88 15.61 29.99
C ALA A 147 -16.01 14.73 30.91
N PRO A 148 -16.55 14.23 32.05
CA PRO A 148 -15.81 13.31 32.91
C PRO A 148 -15.53 12.00 32.17
N ALA A 149 -14.34 11.45 32.42
CA ALA A 149 -13.82 10.25 31.80
C ALA A 149 -14.61 9.00 32.18
#